data_220ca7aa7a5d0dae38f0c2d8e40ea7da
#
_entry.id   220ca7aa7a5d0dae38f0c2d8e40ea7da
#
_cell.length_a   1.000
_cell.length_b   1.000
_cell.length_c   1.000
_cell.angle_alpha   90.00
_cell.angle_beta   90.00
_cell.angle_gamma   90.00
#
_symmetry.space_group_name_H-M   'P 1'
#
loop_
_entity.id
_entity.type
_entity.pdbx_description
1 polymer ?
#
loop_
_entity_poly.entity_id
_entity_poly.type
_entity_poly.pdbx_seq_one_letter_code
_entity_poly.pdbx_strand_id
1 'polypeptide(L)'
;EAWADVKPLGMRPFGWRPVWVGYDPSHTGDSAGLVVLAPPAEPGGKFRVLERHQFRGLDFEAQAEAIKKVTERYNVQHIGIDTTGIGQGVYQLVKQFFPAARPYQYSVDVKTRLVLKAKSVISKGRLEFDAGAVDLAQAFMAIKKVLTTSGRQATYDAGRNNETGHADLAWACMHAMDFEPLEGASEATTSVLEFS
;
A
#
# COMPACT_ATOMS: atom_id res chain seq x y z
N GLU A 1 -18.60 24.48 -9.64
CA GLU A 1 -17.59 25.01 -8.69
C GLU A 1 -16.47 23.98 -8.35
N ALA A 2 -16.72 22.67 -8.51
CA ALA A 2 -15.71 21.64 -8.24
C ALA A 2 -14.55 21.57 -9.28
N TRP A 3 -14.63 22.32 -10.35
CA TRP A 3 -13.64 22.29 -11.45
C TRP A 3 -12.50 23.31 -11.30
N ALA A 4 -12.68 24.33 -10.46
CA ALA A 4 -11.72 25.43 -10.31
C ALA A 4 -10.40 24.99 -9.64
N ASP A 5 -10.43 23.94 -8.80
CA ASP A 5 -9.26 23.47 -8.05
C ASP A 5 -8.54 22.27 -8.70
N VAL A 6 -9.05 21.78 -9.83
CA VAL A 6 -8.42 20.67 -10.52
C VAL A 6 -7.27 21.15 -11.37
N LYS A 7 -6.03 20.76 -11.01
CA LYS A 7 -4.86 21.06 -11.84
C LYS A 7 -5.07 20.55 -13.27
N PRO A 8 -4.68 21.35 -14.27
CA PRO A 8 -4.74 20.90 -15.66
C PRO A 8 -4.08 19.52 -15.83
N LEU A 9 -4.64 18.70 -16.71
CA LEU A 9 -4.19 17.32 -16.93
C LEU A 9 -2.68 17.21 -17.18
N GLY A 10 -2.11 18.15 -17.92
CA GLY A 10 -0.67 18.22 -18.20
C GLY A 10 0.22 18.52 -16.98
N MET A 11 -0.36 18.96 -15.87
CA MET A 11 0.37 19.21 -14.62
C MET A 11 0.32 18.02 -13.63
N ARG A 12 -0.38 16.94 -13.98
CA ARG A 12 -0.47 15.74 -13.16
C ARG A 12 0.52 14.70 -13.66
N PRO A 13 1.35 14.10 -12.79
CA PRO A 13 2.38 13.13 -13.20
C PRO A 13 1.84 11.91 -13.96
N PHE A 14 0.59 11.53 -13.70
CA PHE A 14 -0.04 10.33 -14.26
C PHE A 14 -1.42 10.61 -14.89
N GLY A 15 -1.76 11.87 -15.14
CA GLY A 15 -3.06 12.29 -15.67
C GLY A 15 -4.21 11.89 -14.76
N TRP A 16 -5.29 11.37 -15.34
CA TRP A 16 -6.48 10.91 -14.62
C TRP A 16 -6.52 9.39 -14.38
N ARG A 17 -5.46 8.69 -14.77
CA ARG A 17 -5.37 7.24 -14.50
C ARG A 17 -5.36 6.99 -13.00
N PRO A 18 -6.09 5.98 -12.53
CA PRO A 18 -6.16 5.69 -11.11
C PRO A 18 -4.80 5.25 -10.56
N VAL A 19 -4.54 5.60 -9.30
CA VAL A 19 -3.40 5.09 -8.54
C VAL A 19 -3.89 4.55 -7.20
N TRP A 20 -3.13 3.61 -6.65
CA TRP A 20 -3.35 3.03 -5.34
C TRP A 20 -2.19 3.38 -4.43
N VAL A 21 -2.51 3.75 -3.21
CA VAL A 21 -1.53 4.19 -2.21
C VAL A 21 -1.50 3.20 -1.07
N GLY A 22 -0.30 2.86 -0.64
CA GLY A 22 -0.05 2.13 0.60
C GLY A 22 0.77 2.97 1.55
N TYR A 23 0.48 2.86 2.82
CA TYR A 23 1.18 3.56 3.88
C TYR A 23 1.43 2.65 5.08
N ASP A 24 2.66 2.66 5.55
CA ASP A 24 3.10 2.00 6.78
C ASP A 24 3.57 3.08 7.76
N PRO A 25 2.75 3.45 8.78
CA PRO A 25 3.04 4.53 9.70
C PRO A 25 4.20 4.21 10.64
N SER A 26 4.83 5.25 11.16
CA SER A 26 5.88 5.11 12.17
C SER A 26 5.61 5.90 13.44
N HIS A 27 6.25 5.48 14.54
CA HIS A 27 6.46 6.29 15.70
C HIS A 27 7.48 7.42 15.47
N THR A 28 7.43 8.43 16.31
CA THR A 28 8.48 9.45 16.39
C THR A 28 9.84 8.78 16.54
N GLY A 29 10.71 8.95 15.55
CA GLY A 29 12.05 8.35 15.54
C GLY A 29 12.22 7.14 14.62
N ASP A 30 11.14 6.44 14.30
CA ASP A 30 11.13 5.34 13.33
C ASP A 30 10.86 5.84 11.90
N SER A 31 11.01 4.98 10.91
CA SER A 31 10.68 5.32 9.52
C SER A 31 9.25 4.90 9.17
N ALA A 32 8.57 5.75 8.40
CA ALA A 32 7.31 5.43 7.75
C ALA A 32 7.53 5.22 6.24
N GLY A 33 6.77 4.33 5.64
CA GLY A 33 6.81 4.08 4.20
C GLY A 33 5.55 4.53 3.48
N LEU A 34 5.71 5.18 2.33
CA LEU A 34 4.63 5.54 1.42
C LEU A 34 4.97 5.04 0.02
N VAL A 35 4.03 4.34 -0.60
CA VAL A 35 4.16 3.88 -1.99
C VAL A 35 2.93 4.30 -2.79
N VAL A 36 3.17 4.88 -3.95
CA VAL A 36 2.15 5.17 -4.96
C VAL A 36 2.31 4.17 -6.11
N LEU A 37 1.26 3.41 -6.37
CA LEU A 37 1.27 2.29 -7.28
C LEU A 37 0.25 2.50 -8.41
N ALA A 38 0.69 2.39 -9.66
CA ALA A 38 -0.22 2.26 -10.78
C ALA A 38 -0.75 0.82 -10.84
N PRO A 39 -2.07 0.61 -10.78
CA PRO A 39 -2.65 -0.71 -10.92
C PRO A 39 -2.51 -1.24 -12.35
N PRO A 40 -2.65 -2.56 -12.56
CA PRO A 40 -2.70 -3.14 -13.88
C PRO A 40 -3.83 -2.52 -14.73
N ALA A 41 -3.54 -2.25 -16.00
CA ALA A 41 -4.55 -1.78 -16.96
C ALA A 41 -5.60 -2.87 -17.26
N GLU A 42 -5.17 -4.13 -17.16
CA GLU A 42 -6.01 -5.32 -17.40
C GLU A 42 -5.80 -6.33 -16.26
N PRO A 43 -6.80 -7.17 -15.94
CA PRO A 43 -6.66 -8.21 -14.93
C PRO A 43 -5.40 -9.08 -15.18
N GLY A 44 -4.61 -9.32 -14.16
CA GLY A 44 -3.36 -10.07 -14.27
C GLY A 44 -2.18 -9.31 -14.89
N GLY A 45 -2.37 -8.07 -15.30
CA GLY A 45 -1.33 -7.20 -15.83
C GLY A 45 -0.31 -6.75 -14.78
N LYS A 46 0.55 -5.81 -15.15
CA LYS A 46 1.64 -5.36 -14.29
C LYS A 46 1.26 -4.15 -13.44
N PHE A 47 1.70 -4.19 -12.19
CA PHE A 47 1.78 -3.02 -11.32
C PHE A 47 3.05 -2.23 -11.62
N ARG A 48 2.98 -0.91 -11.50
CA ARG A 48 4.15 -0.04 -11.58
C ARG A 48 4.24 0.87 -10.36
N VAL A 49 5.37 0.87 -9.69
CA VAL A 49 5.67 1.83 -8.61
C VAL A 49 5.98 3.18 -9.24
N LEU A 50 5.15 4.19 -8.95
CA LEU A 50 5.30 5.56 -9.45
C LEU A 50 6.12 6.42 -8.49
N GLU A 51 5.86 6.29 -7.20
CA GLU A 51 6.61 6.99 -6.14
C GLU A 51 6.79 6.08 -4.94
N ARG A 52 7.89 6.28 -4.23
CA ARG A 52 8.17 5.69 -2.93
C ARG A 52 8.87 6.72 -2.05
N HIS A 53 8.45 6.81 -0.82
CA HIS A 53 9.01 7.74 0.14
C HIS A 53 9.20 7.06 1.49
N GLN A 54 10.31 7.36 2.14
CA GLN A 54 10.53 7.05 3.55
C GLN A 54 10.58 8.36 4.32
N PHE A 55 9.87 8.42 5.43
CA PHE A 55 9.83 9.58 6.32
C PHE A 55 10.38 9.18 7.69
N ARG A 56 11.12 10.08 8.31
CA ARG A 56 11.59 9.91 9.68
C ARG A 56 11.22 11.11 10.52
N GLY A 57 10.83 10.87 11.78
CA GLY A 57 10.55 11.92 12.74
C GLY A 57 9.31 12.77 12.44
N LEU A 58 8.38 12.30 11.60
CA LEU A 58 7.11 12.98 11.34
C LEU A 58 6.10 12.65 12.44
N ASP A 59 5.39 13.67 12.93
CA ASP A 59 4.19 13.47 13.72
C ASP A 59 3.02 12.96 12.85
N PHE A 60 1.89 12.62 13.47
CA PHE A 60 0.76 12.04 12.74
C PHE A 60 0.14 13.01 11.74
N GLU A 61 0.08 14.28 12.07
CA GLU A 61 -0.43 15.33 11.19
C GLU A 61 0.45 15.48 9.94
N ALA A 62 1.76 15.50 10.10
CA ALA A 62 2.70 15.58 8.98
C ALA A 62 2.65 14.33 8.10
N GLN A 63 2.47 13.15 8.71
CA GLN A 63 2.28 11.90 7.97
C GLN A 63 0.98 11.94 7.15
N ALA A 64 -0.13 12.36 7.74
CA ALA A 64 -1.40 12.50 7.05
C ALA A 64 -1.33 13.56 5.94
N GLU A 65 -0.63 14.66 6.16
CA GLU A 65 -0.41 15.71 5.15
C GLU A 65 0.42 15.20 3.97
N ALA A 66 1.43 14.36 4.21
CA ALA A 66 2.20 13.72 3.13
C ALA A 66 1.30 12.86 2.22
N ILE A 67 0.37 12.11 2.82
CA ILE A 67 -0.62 11.32 2.07
C ILE A 67 -1.59 12.24 1.31
N LYS A 68 -2.07 13.31 1.94
CA LYS A 68 -2.98 14.28 1.31
C LYS A 68 -2.37 14.91 0.06
N LYS A 69 -1.09 15.28 0.10
CA LYS A 69 -0.37 15.79 -1.07
C LYS A 69 -0.36 14.81 -2.25
N VAL A 70 -0.39 13.51 -2.00
CA VAL A 70 -0.54 12.51 -3.07
C VAL A 70 -1.92 12.62 -3.71
N THR A 71 -2.98 12.79 -2.92
CA THR A 71 -4.36 12.94 -3.45
C THR A 71 -4.53 14.21 -4.29
N GLU A 72 -3.71 15.23 -4.06
CA GLU A 72 -3.71 16.47 -4.84
C GLU A 72 -3.02 16.31 -6.21
N ARG A 73 -2.05 15.37 -6.31
CA ARG A 73 -1.27 15.14 -7.54
C ARG A 73 -1.81 14.00 -8.40
N TYR A 74 -2.46 13.02 -7.80
CA TYR A 74 -2.92 11.82 -8.46
C TYR A 74 -4.43 11.62 -8.29
N ASN A 75 -5.01 10.86 -9.20
CA ASN A 75 -6.36 10.32 -9.05
C ASN A 75 -6.30 9.08 -8.15
N VAL A 76 -6.30 9.29 -6.85
CA VAL A 76 -6.20 8.21 -5.87
C VAL A 76 -7.53 7.48 -5.73
N GLN A 77 -7.52 6.18 -6.00
CA GLN A 77 -8.68 5.30 -5.91
C GLN A 77 -8.68 4.46 -4.62
N HIS A 78 -7.52 4.22 -4.04
CA HIS A 78 -7.35 3.42 -2.84
C HIS A 78 -6.21 3.97 -1.99
N ILE A 79 -6.42 4.00 -0.67
CA ILE A 79 -5.38 4.23 0.34
C ILE A 79 -5.49 3.12 1.38
N GLY A 80 -4.46 2.30 1.49
CA GLY A 80 -4.34 1.27 2.52
C GLY A 80 -3.33 1.68 3.58
N ILE A 81 -3.70 1.63 4.86
CA ILE A 81 -2.88 2.07 5.99
C ILE A 81 -2.81 0.99 7.05
N ASP A 82 -1.60 0.65 7.52
CA ASP A 82 -1.47 -0.15 8.74
C ASP A 82 -1.99 0.62 9.94
N THR A 83 -2.97 0.05 10.61
CA THR A 83 -3.59 0.60 11.82
C THR A 83 -3.21 -0.16 13.08
N THR A 84 -2.24 -1.06 13.00
CA THR A 84 -1.74 -1.79 14.15
C THR A 84 -1.03 -0.81 15.10
N GLY A 85 -1.49 -0.74 16.34
CA GLY A 85 -0.92 0.18 17.31
C GLY A 85 -1.14 1.65 16.95
N ILE A 86 -0.06 2.39 16.71
CA ILE A 86 -0.07 3.84 16.48
C ILE A 86 -0.68 4.26 15.15
N GLY A 87 -0.70 3.37 14.17
CA GLY A 87 -1.21 3.68 12.82
C GLY A 87 -2.66 4.13 12.81
N GLN A 88 -3.41 3.82 13.88
CA GLN A 88 -4.78 4.28 14.06
C GLN A 88 -4.88 5.81 14.07
N GLY A 89 -3.91 6.52 14.64
CA GLY A 89 -3.88 7.99 14.67
C GLY A 89 -3.79 8.59 13.27
N VAL A 90 -2.84 8.12 12.45
CA VAL A 90 -2.69 8.56 11.06
C VAL A 90 -3.93 8.21 10.24
N TYR A 91 -4.46 7.00 10.41
CA TYR A 91 -5.67 6.56 9.72
C TYR A 91 -6.87 7.47 9.98
N GLN A 92 -7.11 7.88 11.22
CA GLN A 92 -8.22 8.77 11.57
C GLN A 92 -8.09 10.14 10.88
N LEU A 93 -6.88 10.67 10.78
CA LEU A 93 -6.62 11.93 10.08
C LEU A 93 -6.83 11.78 8.56
N VAL A 94 -6.36 10.69 7.97
CA VAL A 94 -6.54 10.41 6.53
C VAL A 94 -8.01 10.26 6.17
N LYS A 95 -8.81 9.63 7.02
CA LYS A 95 -10.27 9.47 6.78
C LYS A 95 -11.00 10.80 6.64
N GLN A 96 -10.50 11.89 7.19
CA GLN A 96 -11.13 13.20 7.09
C GLN A 96 -11.14 13.72 5.65
N PHE A 97 -10.11 13.42 4.87
CA PHE A 97 -10.04 13.85 3.46
C PHE A 97 -10.18 12.68 2.46
N PHE A 98 -10.04 11.45 2.91
CA PHE A 98 -10.25 10.24 2.11
C PHE A 98 -11.05 9.20 2.90
N PRO A 99 -12.40 9.32 2.96
CA PRO A 99 -13.25 8.44 3.78
C PRO A 99 -13.18 6.96 3.42
N ALA A 100 -12.82 6.64 2.16
CA ALA A 100 -12.66 5.27 1.66
C ALA A 100 -11.31 4.63 2.04
N ALA A 101 -10.47 5.28 2.84
CA ALA A 101 -9.23 4.71 3.32
C ALA A 101 -9.48 3.37 4.04
N ARG A 102 -8.64 2.37 3.71
CA ARG A 102 -8.78 1.00 4.20
C ARG A 102 -7.78 0.73 5.31
N PRO A 103 -8.25 0.34 6.51
CA PRO A 103 -7.36 -0.02 7.60
C PRO A 103 -6.86 -1.47 7.42
N TYR A 104 -5.60 -1.68 7.74
CA TYR A 104 -5.00 -3.01 7.86
C TYR A 104 -4.55 -3.20 9.30
N GLN A 105 -5.21 -4.07 10.02
CA GLN A 105 -4.77 -4.49 11.35
C GLN A 105 -4.05 -5.82 11.24
N TYR A 106 -2.78 -5.85 11.59
CA TYR A 106 -1.95 -7.02 11.42
C TYR A 106 -2.31 -8.13 12.41
N SER A 107 -2.76 -9.23 11.84
CA SER A 107 -2.76 -10.55 12.43
C SER A 107 -1.82 -11.45 11.65
N VAL A 108 -1.58 -12.67 12.13
CA VAL A 108 -0.81 -13.67 11.37
C VAL A 108 -1.44 -13.91 9.99
N ASP A 109 -2.77 -14.00 9.93
CA ASP A 109 -3.50 -14.26 8.68
C ASP A 109 -3.38 -13.08 7.70
N VAL A 110 -3.53 -11.83 8.17
CA VAL A 110 -3.39 -10.63 7.34
C VAL A 110 -1.98 -10.52 6.79
N LYS A 111 -0.95 -10.66 7.62
CA LYS A 111 0.46 -10.65 7.18
C LYS A 111 0.73 -11.75 6.16
N THR A 112 0.26 -12.96 6.42
CA THR A 112 0.44 -14.10 5.51
C THR A 112 -0.20 -13.83 4.17
N ARG A 113 -1.43 -13.36 4.15
CA ARG A 113 -2.17 -13.04 2.93
C ARG A 113 -1.46 -11.97 2.09
N LEU A 114 -1.03 -10.88 2.72
CA LEU A 114 -0.30 -9.80 2.05
C LEU A 114 1.01 -10.29 1.43
N VAL A 115 1.80 -11.05 2.19
CA VAL A 115 3.09 -11.57 1.71
C VAL A 115 2.92 -12.60 0.61
N LEU A 116 1.95 -13.51 0.71
CA LEU A 116 1.70 -14.51 -0.33
C LEU A 116 1.23 -13.86 -1.63
N LYS A 117 0.39 -12.83 -1.56
CA LYS A 117 0.00 -12.05 -2.73
C LYS A 117 1.22 -11.35 -3.36
N ALA A 118 2.04 -10.69 -2.58
CA ALA A 118 3.25 -10.04 -3.07
C ALA A 118 4.20 -11.04 -3.74
N LYS A 119 4.41 -12.21 -3.12
CA LYS A 119 5.21 -13.29 -3.72
C LYS A 119 4.66 -13.74 -5.06
N SER A 120 3.34 -13.92 -5.18
CA SER A 120 2.71 -14.28 -6.44
C SER A 120 2.91 -13.20 -7.51
N VAL A 121 2.69 -11.94 -7.15
CA VAL A 121 2.88 -10.80 -8.07
C VAL A 121 4.34 -10.71 -8.55
N ILE A 122 5.30 -10.80 -7.62
CA ILE A 122 6.73 -10.69 -7.94
C ILE A 122 7.21 -11.89 -8.75
N SER A 123 6.85 -13.12 -8.37
CA SER A 123 7.28 -14.34 -9.07
C SER A 123 6.75 -14.43 -10.51
N LYS A 124 5.60 -13.82 -10.77
CA LYS A 124 5.01 -13.71 -12.12
C LYS A 124 5.56 -12.52 -12.91
N GLY A 125 6.53 -11.76 -12.37
CA GLY A 125 7.09 -10.56 -13.02
C GLY A 125 6.10 -9.41 -13.17
N ARG A 126 5.09 -9.34 -12.30
CA ARG A 126 4.01 -8.34 -12.38
C ARG A 126 4.28 -7.04 -11.59
N LEU A 127 5.38 -6.93 -10.89
CA LEU A 127 5.76 -5.70 -10.18
C LEU A 127 6.92 -5.03 -10.91
N GLU A 128 6.68 -3.83 -11.43
CA GLU A 128 7.69 -3.00 -12.08
C GLU A 128 8.05 -1.80 -11.20
N PHE A 129 9.33 -1.53 -11.07
CA PHE A 129 9.85 -0.33 -10.43
C PHE A 129 11.19 0.07 -11.06
N ASP A 130 11.58 1.32 -10.85
CA ASP A 130 12.84 1.86 -11.36
C ASP A 130 14.03 1.04 -10.86
N ALA A 131 15.01 0.80 -11.71
CA ALA A 131 16.23 0.04 -11.35
C ALA A 131 17.01 0.69 -10.19
N GLY A 132 16.86 2.00 -10.00
CA GLY A 132 17.42 2.72 -8.85
C GLY A 132 16.67 2.52 -7.54
N ALA A 133 15.51 1.85 -7.56
CA ALA A 133 14.71 1.57 -6.36
C ALA A 133 15.28 0.39 -5.53
N VAL A 134 16.56 0.43 -5.24
CA VAL A 134 17.28 -0.60 -4.47
C VAL A 134 16.70 -0.72 -3.05
N ASP A 135 16.30 0.39 -2.46
CA ASP A 135 15.63 0.46 -1.15
C ASP A 135 14.34 -0.37 -1.11
N LEU A 136 13.50 -0.30 -2.15
CA LEU A 136 12.28 -1.09 -2.24
C LEU A 136 12.60 -2.59 -2.40
N ALA A 137 13.57 -2.95 -3.23
CA ALA A 137 14.02 -4.33 -3.39
C ALA A 137 14.54 -4.89 -2.06
N GLN A 138 15.40 -4.14 -1.36
CA GLN A 138 15.92 -4.51 -0.04
C GLN A 138 14.80 -4.66 0.98
N ALA A 139 13.78 -3.80 0.95
CA ALA A 139 12.63 -3.88 1.83
C ALA A 139 11.88 -5.22 1.68
N PHE A 140 11.63 -5.67 0.45
CA PHE A 140 11.02 -6.98 0.21
C PHE A 140 11.92 -8.14 0.67
N MET A 141 13.22 -8.04 0.46
CA MET A 141 14.18 -9.07 0.88
C MET A 141 14.33 -9.16 2.41
N ALA A 142 14.04 -8.08 3.14
CA ALA A 142 14.10 -8.05 4.59
C ALA A 142 12.96 -8.84 5.26
N ILE A 143 11.84 -9.05 4.56
CA ILE A 143 10.69 -9.77 5.10
C ILE A 143 10.97 -11.28 5.09
N LYS A 144 10.99 -11.88 6.27
CA LYS A 144 11.28 -13.30 6.47
C LYS A 144 10.15 -13.99 7.22
N LYS A 145 10.01 -15.27 6.96
CA LYS A 145 9.14 -16.15 7.76
C LYS A 145 9.79 -16.40 9.12
N VAL A 146 9.08 -16.07 10.18
CA VAL A 146 9.52 -16.25 11.57
C VAL A 146 8.47 -17.01 12.36
N LEU A 147 8.88 -17.67 13.45
CA LEU A 147 7.93 -18.26 14.38
C LEU A 147 7.35 -17.18 15.28
N THR A 148 6.07 -17.32 15.61
CA THR A 148 5.45 -16.46 16.65
C THR A 148 6.10 -16.72 18.00
N THR A 149 5.94 -15.80 18.94
CA THR A 149 6.50 -15.91 20.31
C THR A 149 6.07 -17.21 21.01
N SER A 150 4.88 -17.73 20.70
CA SER A 150 4.38 -19.02 21.21
C SER A 150 5.02 -20.24 20.52
N GLY A 151 5.77 -20.04 19.43
CA GLY A 151 6.34 -21.13 18.62
C GLY A 151 5.33 -22.00 17.87
N ARG A 152 4.03 -21.69 17.97
CA ARG A 152 2.95 -22.52 17.42
C ARG A 152 2.57 -22.18 15.98
N GLN A 153 2.88 -20.95 15.54
CA GLN A 153 2.56 -20.48 14.20
C GLN A 153 3.75 -19.77 13.56
N ALA A 154 3.81 -19.80 12.25
CA ALA A 154 4.74 -18.99 11.49
C ALA A 154 4.04 -17.68 11.05
N THR A 155 4.76 -16.57 11.10
CA THR A 155 4.35 -15.28 10.59
C THR A 155 5.45 -14.69 9.72
N TYR A 156 5.20 -13.53 9.16
CA TYR A 156 6.20 -12.79 8.38
C TYR A 156 6.56 -11.51 9.12
N ASP A 157 7.85 -11.22 9.22
CA ASP A 157 8.34 -10.00 9.85
C ASP A 157 9.71 -9.62 9.27
N ALA A 158 10.07 -8.36 9.38
CA ALA A 158 11.44 -7.90 9.20
C ALA A 158 12.10 -7.87 10.56
N GLY A 159 13.25 -8.54 10.70
CA GLY A 159 14.00 -8.51 11.95
C GLY A 159 14.29 -7.07 12.39
N ARG A 160 14.16 -6.81 13.70
CA ARG A 160 14.44 -5.50 14.32
C ARG A 160 15.94 -5.24 14.42
N ASN A 161 16.67 -5.22 13.34
CA ASN A 161 18.03 -4.70 13.34
C ASN A 161 17.99 -3.25 12.87
N ASN A 162 18.77 -2.38 13.53
CA ASN A 162 18.87 -0.94 13.22
C ASN A 162 19.24 -0.62 11.76
N GLU A 163 19.61 -1.62 10.98
CA GLU A 163 19.86 -1.54 9.54
C GLU A 163 18.63 -1.84 8.67
N THR A 164 17.54 -2.33 9.26
CA THR A 164 16.36 -2.83 8.53
C THR A 164 15.12 -1.91 8.60
N GLY A 165 15.30 -0.62 8.86
CA GLY A 165 14.23 0.39 8.72
C GLY A 165 13.67 0.50 7.29
N HIS A 166 13.90 -0.52 6.45
CA HIS A 166 13.56 -0.52 5.04
C HIS A 166 12.35 -1.40 4.68
N ALA A 167 11.85 -2.21 5.61
CA ALA A 167 10.68 -3.06 5.33
C ALA A 167 9.38 -2.26 5.19
N ASP A 168 9.34 -1.04 5.71
CA ASP A 168 8.17 -0.16 5.63
C ASP A 168 7.71 0.08 4.19
N LEU A 169 8.65 0.22 3.26
CA LEU A 169 8.32 0.36 1.83
C LEU A 169 7.67 -0.90 1.25
N ALA A 170 8.11 -2.09 1.68
CA ALA A 170 7.52 -3.33 1.21
C ALA A 170 6.10 -3.51 1.78
N TRP A 171 5.87 -3.22 3.06
CA TRP A 171 4.54 -3.27 3.67
C TRP A 171 3.61 -2.25 3.03
N ALA A 172 4.07 -1.00 2.82
CA ALA A 172 3.30 0.01 2.11
C ALA A 172 2.94 -0.45 0.69
N CYS A 173 3.87 -1.02 -0.05
CA CYS A 173 3.60 -1.56 -1.39
C CYS A 173 2.56 -2.68 -1.35
N MET A 174 2.62 -3.58 -0.36
CA MET A 174 1.64 -4.64 -0.18
C MET A 174 0.24 -4.11 0.15
N HIS A 175 0.12 -3.05 0.96
CA HIS A 175 -1.16 -2.39 1.22
C HIS A 175 -1.76 -1.80 -0.06
N ALA A 176 -0.94 -1.22 -0.93
CA ALA A 176 -1.40 -0.68 -2.19
C ALA A 176 -1.90 -1.79 -3.13
N MET A 177 -1.12 -2.86 -3.32
CA MET A 177 -1.47 -3.93 -4.26
C MET A 177 -2.62 -4.82 -3.78
N ASP A 178 -2.91 -4.83 -2.50
CA ASP A 178 -4.00 -5.65 -1.93
C ASP A 178 -5.41 -5.20 -2.36
N PHE A 179 -5.52 -4.02 -2.96
CA PHE A 179 -6.79 -3.56 -3.53
C PHE A 179 -7.19 -4.35 -4.79
N GLU A 180 -6.24 -5.01 -5.47
CA GLU A 180 -6.57 -5.93 -6.54
C GLU A 180 -7.33 -7.14 -5.98
N PRO A 181 -8.53 -7.47 -6.53
CA PRO A 181 -9.27 -8.65 -6.13
C PRO A 181 -8.42 -9.93 -6.27
N LEU A 182 -8.63 -10.90 -5.41
CA LEU A 182 -8.05 -12.23 -5.59
C LEU A 182 -8.56 -12.83 -6.90
N GLU A 183 -7.68 -13.48 -7.65
CA GLU A 183 -8.06 -14.22 -8.87
C GLU A 183 -9.15 -15.22 -8.51
N GLY A 184 -10.30 -15.14 -9.17
CA GLY A 184 -11.49 -15.97 -8.88
C GLY A 184 -12.62 -15.26 -8.13
N ALA A 185 -12.40 -14.06 -7.58
CA ALA A 185 -13.47 -13.31 -6.92
C ALA A 185 -14.37 -12.51 -7.90
N SER A 186 -13.99 -12.40 -9.18
CA SER A 186 -14.74 -11.63 -10.19
C SER A 186 -15.83 -12.44 -10.93
N GLU A 187 -15.94 -13.73 -10.71
CA GLU A 187 -16.95 -14.56 -11.40
C GLU A 187 -18.27 -14.74 -10.62
N ALA A 188 -18.42 -14.16 -9.46
CA ALA A 188 -19.57 -14.44 -8.58
C ALA A 188 -20.66 -13.39 -8.57
N THR A 189 -20.84 -12.55 -9.61
CA THR A 189 -21.98 -11.64 -9.66
C THR A 189 -22.50 -11.43 -11.06
N THR A 190 -22.95 -12.51 -11.72
CA THR A 190 -23.93 -12.42 -12.79
C THR A 190 -25.01 -13.43 -12.52
N SER A 191 -25.81 -13.21 -11.49
CA SER A 191 -27.13 -13.83 -11.40
C SER A 191 -28.04 -13.03 -12.32
N VAL A 192 -28.23 -13.53 -13.52
CA VAL A 192 -29.33 -13.11 -14.38
C VAL A 192 -30.62 -13.57 -13.69
N LEU A 193 -31.38 -12.63 -13.14
CA LEU A 193 -32.76 -12.85 -12.76
C LEU A 193 -33.58 -12.84 -14.05
N GLU A 194 -33.78 -14.01 -14.64
CA GLU A 194 -34.84 -14.20 -15.64
C GLU A 194 -36.18 -14.25 -14.90
N PHE A 195 -36.97 -13.22 -15.09
CA PHE A 195 -38.42 -13.24 -14.75
C PHE A 195 -39.16 -13.82 -15.95
N SER A 196 -39.73 -15.00 -15.80
CA SER A 196 -40.78 -15.56 -16.63
C SER A 196 -42.15 -15.13 -16.13
#